data_dc23d9b2e15e767ff32b77bc19322096
#
_entry.id   dc23d9b2e15e767ff32b77bc19322096
#
_cell.length_a   1.000
_cell.length_b   1.000
_cell.length_c   1.000
_cell.angle_alpha   90.00
_cell.angle_beta   90.00
_cell.angle_gamma   90.00
#
_symmetry.space_group_name_H-M   'P 1'
#
loop_
_entity.id
_entity.type
_entity.pdbx_description
1 polymer ?
#
loop_
_entity_poly.entity_id
_entity_poly.type
_entity_poly.pdbx_seq_one_letter_code
_entity_poly.pdbx_strand_id
1 'polypeptide(L)'
;MSVEPIRWRGDHLELLNQLKLPRDVEYVRCNTSHEVAEAIKSMVVRGAPAIGVAAAFGLVLAKQRRENIDHASKELRDARPTAVNLAWAIDRMLRANCDASEAERIFREDVEANRRIGRFGAELLESKSTVLTHCNAGALATAGYGTALGVVRAAVEAGKTIAVFADETRPYLQGARLTAWELAQDGIDVTLITDNMAGHFFQQQKFDAVIVGADRIAANGDTANKIGTYTVAVLANAHGVPFYVAAPISTVDIATPDGAAIPIEERSAREVVEIGGTPIAPKGVAVRHPAFDVTPARLITAIITDRGVLRPPYEESVRSVLSSRA
;
A
#
# COMPACT_ATOMS: atom_id res chain seq x y z
N MET A 1 0.89 -3.13 18.32
CA MET A 1 1.35 -3.42 16.94
C MET A 1 2.66 -4.14 17.03
N SER A 2 2.73 -5.36 16.51
CA SER A 2 3.88 -6.27 16.65
C SER A 2 4.88 -6.17 15.48
N VAL A 3 4.51 -5.52 14.37
CA VAL A 3 5.29 -5.50 13.14
C VAL A 3 5.95 -4.14 12.91
N GLU A 4 7.29 -4.11 12.88
CA GLU A 4 8.10 -2.94 12.54
C GLU A 4 8.79 -3.18 11.19
N PRO A 5 8.24 -2.71 10.06
CA PRO A 5 8.80 -3.00 8.74
C PRO A 5 10.10 -2.27 8.45
N ILE A 6 10.33 -1.12 9.08
CA ILE A 6 11.46 -0.23 8.85
C ILE A 6 12.04 0.20 10.20
N ARG A 7 13.34 0.03 10.39
CA ARG A 7 14.06 0.41 11.60
C ARG A 7 15.29 1.25 11.25
N TRP A 8 15.30 2.50 11.66
CA TRP A 8 16.48 3.35 11.57
C TRP A 8 17.38 3.18 12.79
N ARG A 9 18.66 2.92 12.57
CA ARG A 9 19.66 2.70 13.64
C ARG A 9 20.70 3.81 13.75
N GLY A 10 20.51 4.90 13.01
CA GLY A 10 21.42 6.06 13.01
C GLY A 10 22.52 5.97 11.96
N ASP A 11 23.11 4.81 11.74
CA ASP A 11 24.19 4.55 10.79
C ASP A 11 23.84 3.52 9.70
N HIS A 12 22.69 2.84 9.83
CA HIS A 12 22.16 1.89 8.87
C HIS A 12 20.64 1.79 8.97
N LEU A 13 20.03 1.23 7.93
CA LEU A 13 18.61 0.95 7.85
C LEU A 13 18.37 -0.56 7.89
N GLU A 14 17.47 -1.02 8.76
CA GLU A 14 17.00 -2.40 8.77
C GLU A 14 15.61 -2.46 8.15
N LEU A 15 15.46 -3.29 7.11
CA LEU A 15 14.19 -3.51 6.40
C LEU A 15 13.73 -4.94 6.62
N LEU A 16 12.49 -5.13 7.10
CA LEU A 16 11.90 -6.44 7.21
C LEU A 16 11.80 -7.09 5.82
N ASN A 17 12.44 -8.24 5.66
CA ASN A 17 12.50 -8.94 4.37
C ASN A 17 11.16 -9.57 4.01
N GLN A 18 10.33 -8.84 3.28
CA GLN A 18 9.00 -9.31 2.88
C GLN A 18 9.04 -10.46 1.86
N LEU A 19 10.20 -10.75 1.25
CA LEU A 19 10.38 -11.92 0.37
C LEU A 19 10.37 -13.22 1.15
N LYS A 20 10.78 -13.19 2.42
CA LYS A 20 10.86 -14.35 3.31
C LYS A 20 9.55 -14.65 4.03
N LEU A 21 8.69 -13.63 4.20
CA LEU A 21 7.39 -13.81 4.84
C LEU A 21 6.48 -14.75 4.02
N PRO A 22 5.65 -15.55 4.67
CA PRO A 22 5.44 -15.69 6.12
C PRO A 22 6.39 -16.66 6.83
N ARG A 23 7.31 -17.33 6.10
CA ARG A 23 8.13 -18.43 6.63
C ARG A 23 9.17 -17.96 7.63
N ASP A 24 9.88 -16.88 7.29
CA ASP A 24 11.00 -16.39 8.07
C ASP A 24 10.85 -14.88 8.33
N VAL A 25 11.11 -14.46 9.56
CA VAL A 25 11.15 -13.06 9.97
C VAL A 25 12.61 -12.61 10.07
N GLU A 26 13.10 -12.01 9.01
CA GLU A 26 14.49 -11.55 8.89
C GLU A 26 14.53 -10.07 8.51
N TYR A 27 15.58 -9.37 8.95
CA TYR A 27 15.83 -7.99 8.55
C TYR A 27 17.06 -7.93 7.64
N VAL A 28 16.90 -7.21 6.53
CA VAL A 28 18.02 -6.84 5.66
C VAL A 28 18.61 -5.56 6.20
N ARG A 29 19.90 -5.58 6.50
CA ARG A 29 20.66 -4.40 6.89
C ARG A 29 21.19 -3.70 5.64
N CYS A 30 20.79 -2.45 5.44
CA CYS A 30 21.24 -1.57 4.38
C CYS A 30 22.18 -0.51 4.97
N ASN A 31 23.41 -0.46 4.49
CA ASN A 31 24.44 0.48 4.96
C ASN A 31 24.66 1.62 3.95
N THR A 32 24.22 1.50 2.70
CA THR A 32 24.40 2.46 1.62
C THR A 32 23.08 2.78 0.93
N SER A 33 23.03 3.89 0.18
CA SER A 33 21.86 4.24 -0.65
C SER A 33 21.59 3.19 -1.73
N HIS A 34 22.63 2.61 -2.30
CA HIS A 34 22.55 1.54 -3.28
C HIS A 34 21.85 0.30 -2.71
N GLU A 35 22.24 -0.16 -1.50
CA GLU A 35 21.58 -1.31 -0.85
C GLU A 35 20.10 -1.05 -0.58
N VAL A 36 19.73 0.19 -0.24
CA VAL A 36 18.31 0.58 -0.09
C VAL A 36 17.59 0.54 -1.44
N ALA A 37 18.20 1.06 -2.51
CA ALA A 37 17.63 1.02 -3.86
C ALA A 37 17.40 -0.43 -4.33
N GLU A 38 18.36 -1.32 -4.12
CA GLU A 38 18.22 -2.74 -4.44
C GLU A 38 17.15 -3.43 -3.57
N ALA A 39 17.01 -3.07 -2.29
CA ALA A 39 15.95 -3.58 -1.42
C ALA A 39 14.54 -3.16 -1.91
N ILE A 40 14.40 -1.94 -2.43
CA ILE A 40 13.15 -1.44 -3.04
C ILE A 40 12.88 -2.17 -4.36
N LYS A 41 13.88 -2.28 -5.22
CA LYS A 41 13.78 -2.89 -6.55
C LYS A 41 13.44 -4.38 -6.47
N SER A 42 14.10 -5.12 -5.57
CA SER A 42 13.87 -6.54 -5.31
C SER A 42 12.61 -6.84 -4.50
N MET A 43 11.93 -5.82 -3.98
CA MET A 43 10.74 -5.93 -3.12
C MET A 43 11.01 -6.56 -1.73
N VAL A 44 12.21 -6.44 -1.21
CA VAL A 44 12.48 -6.64 0.23
C VAL A 44 11.57 -5.72 1.04
N VAL A 45 11.44 -4.47 0.60
CA VAL A 45 10.44 -3.50 1.05
C VAL A 45 9.56 -3.09 -0.13
N ARG A 46 8.23 -2.99 0.07
CA ARG A 46 7.25 -2.62 -0.96
C ARG A 46 6.06 -1.89 -0.34
N GLY A 47 5.24 -1.25 -1.18
CA GLY A 47 4.14 -0.37 -0.78
C GLY A 47 4.54 1.09 -0.93
N ALA A 48 3.64 1.90 -1.51
CA ALA A 48 3.98 3.26 -1.92
C ALA A 48 4.55 4.12 -0.77
N PRO A 49 3.96 4.16 0.44
CA PRO A 49 4.55 4.93 1.55
C PRO A 49 5.85 4.31 2.07
N ALA A 50 5.92 2.99 2.25
CA ALA A 50 7.11 2.33 2.82
C ALA A 50 8.37 2.56 2.00
N ILE A 51 8.28 2.48 0.65
CA ILE A 51 9.43 2.73 -0.22
C ILE A 51 9.86 4.20 -0.21
N GLY A 52 8.92 5.13 -0.01
CA GLY A 52 9.23 6.55 0.17
C GLY A 52 10.05 6.80 1.45
N VAL A 53 9.61 6.21 2.57
CA VAL A 53 10.32 6.28 3.85
C VAL A 53 11.69 5.61 3.77
N ALA A 54 11.79 4.43 3.16
CA ALA A 54 13.05 3.73 2.97
C ALA A 54 14.04 4.57 2.14
N ALA A 55 13.58 5.19 1.04
CA ALA A 55 14.41 6.06 0.22
C ALA A 55 14.87 7.33 0.95
N ALA A 56 14.02 7.90 1.82
CA ALA A 56 14.42 9.03 2.65
C ALA A 56 15.63 8.69 3.52
N PHE A 57 15.62 7.54 4.20
CA PHE A 57 16.78 7.06 4.95
C PHE A 57 17.95 6.65 4.04
N GLY A 58 17.69 6.14 2.84
CA GLY A 58 18.72 5.88 1.83
C GLY A 58 19.53 7.14 1.49
N LEU A 59 18.86 8.30 1.33
CA LEU A 59 19.54 9.59 1.11
C LEU A 59 20.29 10.08 2.35
N VAL A 60 19.82 9.78 3.56
CA VAL A 60 20.60 10.05 4.78
C VAL A 60 21.90 9.25 4.78
N LEU A 61 21.85 7.96 4.44
CA LEU A 61 23.04 7.11 4.31
C LEU A 61 24.01 7.64 3.27
N ALA A 62 23.50 8.05 2.09
CA ALA A 62 24.31 8.65 1.03
C ALA A 62 25.09 9.89 1.56
N LYS A 63 24.39 10.80 2.25
CA LYS A 63 25.02 11.99 2.85
C LYS A 63 26.07 11.63 3.91
N GLN A 64 25.75 10.72 4.84
CA GLN A 64 26.68 10.29 5.88
C GLN A 64 27.96 9.66 5.31
N ARG A 65 27.85 8.93 4.20
CA ARG A 65 28.96 8.26 3.52
C ARG A 65 29.65 9.10 2.47
N ARG A 66 29.20 10.35 2.26
CA ARG A 66 29.72 11.29 1.26
C ARG A 66 29.61 10.74 -0.17
N GLU A 67 28.54 9.97 -0.44
CA GLU A 67 28.18 9.53 -1.79
C GLU A 67 27.74 10.74 -2.64
N ASN A 68 27.72 10.57 -3.96
CA ASN A 68 27.13 11.57 -4.85
C ASN A 68 25.60 11.55 -4.71
N ILE A 69 25.03 12.62 -4.15
CA ILE A 69 23.59 12.72 -3.83
C ILE A 69 22.73 12.68 -5.13
N ASP A 70 23.19 13.29 -6.21
CA ASP A 70 22.44 13.27 -7.47
C ASP A 70 22.36 11.83 -8.04
N HIS A 71 23.46 11.08 -7.96
CA HIS A 71 23.51 9.68 -8.36
C HIS A 71 22.61 8.83 -7.45
N ALA A 72 22.75 8.96 -6.14
CA ALA A 72 21.94 8.21 -5.16
C ALA A 72 20.44 8.49 -5.32
N SER A 73 20.06 9.77 -5.51
CA SER A 73 18.66 10.15 -5.73
C SER A 73 18.08 9.58 -7.02
N LYS A 74 18.89 9.57 -8.11
CA LYS A 74 18.49 8.98 -9.38
C LYS A 74 18.29 7.46 -9.24
N GLU A 75 19.25 6.75 -8.64
CA GLU A 75 19.18 5.31 -8.44
C GLU A 75 17.96 4.89 -7.61
N LEU A 76 17.67 5.60 -6.51
CA LEU A 76 16.49 5.38 -5.68
C LEU A 76 15.19 5.61 -6.49
N ARG A 77 15.12 6.65 -7.34
CA ARG A 77 13.94 6.88 -8.21
C ARG A 77 13.75 5.77 -9.22
N ASP A 78 14.85 5.34 -9.84
CA ASP A 78 14.85 4.31 -10.89
C ASP A 78 14.47 2.92 -10.32
N ALA A 79 14.56 2.72 -8.99
CA ALA A 79 14.12 1.47 -8.36
C ALA A 79 12.61 1.20 -8.57
N ARG A 80 11.76 2.25 -8.56
CA ARG A 80 10.31 2.14 -8.85
C ARG A 80 9.80 3.44 -9.51
N PRO A 81 10.00 3.64 -10.81
CA PRO A 81 9.78 4.92 -11.50
C PRO A 81 8.33 5.44 -11.46
N THR A 82 7.35 4.55 -11.31
CA THR A 82 5.92 4.90 -11.30
C THR A 82 5.38 5.28 -9.91
N ALA A 83 6.21 5.13 -8.85
CA ALA A 83 5.78 5.33 -7.47
C ALA A 83 5.81 6.81 -7.06
N VAL A 84 4.64 7.44 -6.95
CA VAL A 84 4.49 8.87 -6.59
C VAL A 84 5.10 9.18 -5.22
N ASN A 85 4.83 8.36 -4.22
CA ASN A 85 5.34 8.56 -2.86
C ASN A 85 6.87 8.48 -2.77
N LEU A 86 7.49 7.63 -3.60
CA LEU A 86 8.95 7.54 -3.69
C LEU A 86 9.56 8.84 -4.21
N ALA A 87 9.04 9.35 -5.32
CA ALA A 87 9.49 10.60 -5.92
C ALA A 87 9.29 11.78 -4.95
N TRP A 88 8.12 11.85 -4.32
CA TRP A 88 7.79 12.87 -3.33
C TRP A 88 8.77 12.88 -2.14
N ALA A 89 9.08 11.71 -1.58
CA ALA A 89 9.99 11.60 -0.45
C ALA A 89 11.42 12.05 -0.82
N ILE A 90 11.91 11.63 -1.99
CA ILE A 90 13.23 12.03 -2.50
C ILE A 90 13.28 13.55 -2.70
N ASP A 91 12.27 14.17 -3.36
CA ASP A 91 12.21 15.62 -3.55
C ASP A 91 12.21 16.38 -2.24
N ARG A 92 11.48 15.86 -1.25
CA ARG A 92 11.41 16.45 0.09
C ARG A 92 12.76 16.36 0.79
N MET A 93 13.46 15.24 0.71
CA MET A 93 14.80 15.06 1.27
C MET A 93 15.85 15.94 0.62
N LEU A 94 15.81 16.10 -0.71
CA LEU A 94 16.72 17.00 -1.43
C LEU A 94 16.55 18.45 -0.99
N ARG A 95 15.31 18.92 -0.81
CA ARG A 95 15.03 20.27 -0.27
C ARG A 95 15.53 20.45 1.16
N ALA A 96 15.56 19.39 1.94
CA ALA A 96 16.07 19.38 3.31
C ALA A 96 17.56 19.00 3.41
N ASN A 97 18.29 19.05 2.29
CA ASN A 97 19.72 18.69 2.24
C ASN A 97 20.01 17.30 2.83
N CYS A 98 19.11 16.34 2.64
CA CYS A 98 19.19 14.95 3.11
C CYS A 98 19.49 14.85 4.62
N ASP A 99 18.84 15.67 5.43
CA ASP A 99 19.00 15.67 6.87
C ASP A 99 18.28 14.48 7.53
N ALA A 100 18.93 13.84 8.50
CA ALA A 100 18.35 12.68 9.19
C ALA A 100 17.06 13.03 9.94
N SER A 101 16.96 14.22 10.52
CA SER A 101 15.76 14.69 11.21
C SER A 101 14.56 14.80 10.29
N GLU A 102 14.78 15.10 8.99
CA GLU A 102 13.73 15.14 7.99
C GLU A 102 13.25 13.73 7.63
N ALA A 103 14.15 12.76 7.46
CA ALA A 103 13.77 11.37 7.21
C ALA A 103 12.96 10.79 8.39
N GLU A 104 13.38 11.08 9.62
CA GLU A 104 12.63 10.71 10.82
C GLU A 104 11.27 11.40 10.90
N ARG A 105 11.17 12.64 10.42
CA ARG A 105 9.90 13.37 10.34
C ARG A 105 8.98 12.71 9.31
N ILE A 106 9.47 12.38 8.12
CA ILE A 106 8.72 11.64 7.09
C ILE A 106 8.18 10.33 7.67
N PHE A 107 9.02 9.58 8.40
CA PHE A 107 8.62 8.34 9.06
C PHE A 107 7.47 8.56 10.06
N ARG A 108 7.64 9.52 10.98
CA ARG A 108 6.61 9.81 12.00
C ARG A 108 5.30 10.31 11.39
N GLU A 109 5.38 11.21 10.41
CA GLU A 109 4.21 11.74 9.70
C GLU A 109 3.43 10.64 8.98
N ASP A 110 4.13 9.66 8.38
CA ASP A 110 3.48 8.51 7.75
C ASP A 110 2.71 7.66 8.78
N VAL A 111 3.34 7.31 9.90
CA VAL A 111 2.67 6.56 10.98
C VAL A 111 1.45 7.31 11.52
N GLU A 112 1.58 8.62 11.76
CA GLU A 112 0.49 9.46 12.24
C GLU A 112 -0.63 9.60 11.20
N ALA A 113 -0.29 9.75 9.92
CA ALA A 113 -1.26 9.77 8.83
C ALA A 113 -2.06 8.46 8.78
N ASN A 114 -1.38 7.31 8.87
CA ASN A 114 -2.01 6.00 8.88
C ASN A 114 -2.95 5.82 10.10
N ARG A 115 -2.57 6.32 11.27
CA ARG A 115 -3.45 6.32 12.45
C ARG A 115 -4.67 7.21 12.27
N ARG A 116 -4.53 8.38 11.60
CA ARG A 116 -5.70 9.22 11.26
C ARG A 116 -6.63 8.53 10.28
N ILE A 117 -6.09 7.93 9.19
CA ILE A 117 -6.85 7.12 8.24
C ILE A 117 -7.60 6.01 8.98
N GLY A 118 -6.90 5.31 9.89
CA GLY A 118 -7.50 4.27 10.71
C GLY A 118 -8.73 4.77 11.49
N ARG A 119 -8.60 5.89 12.22
CA ARG A 119 -9.70 6.45 13.01
C ARG A 119 -10.89 6.86 12.13
N PHE A 120 -10.67 7.62 11.06
CA PHE A 120 -11.74 8.02 10.16
C PHE A 120 -12.43 6.84 9.48
N GLY A 121 -11.66 5.82 9.10
CA GLY A 121 -12.23 4.62 8.48
C GLY A 121 -12.98 3.74 9.48
N ALA A 122 -12.50 3.63 10.71
CA ALA A 122 -13.16 2.85 11.77
C ALA A 122 -14.58 3.37 12.06
N GLU A 123 -14.84 4.67 11.92
CA GLU A 123 -16.17 5.26 12.09
C GLU A 123 -17.18 4.81 11.03
N LEU A 124 -16.71 4.30 9.87
CA LEU A 124 -17.56 3.80 8.80
C LEU A 124 -17.98 2.34 8.99
N LEU A 125 -17.40 1.64 9.95
CA LEU A 125 -17.70 0.24 10.24
C LEU A 125 -18.67 0.13 11.43
N GLU A 126 -19.56 -0.86 11.37
CA GLU A 126 -20.43 -1.19 12.49
C GLU A 126 -19.65 -1.85 13.64
N SER A 127 -20.31 -2.00 14.81
CA SER A 127 -19.70 -2.63 15.99
C SER A 127 -19.28 -4.08 15.77
N LYS A 128 -19.92 -4.76 14.81
CA LYS A 128 -19.55 -6.06 14.31
C LYS A 128 -19.58 -6.02 12.80
N SER A 129 -18.44 -6.28 12.15
CA SER A 129 -18.33 -6.22 10.69
C SER A 129 -17.43 -7.31 10.15
N THR A 130 -17.79 -7.83 8.99
CA THR A 130 -16.94 -8.69 8.16
C THR A 130 -16.44 -7.89 6.97
N VAL A 131 -15.14 -7.72 6.85
CA VAL A 131 -14.48 -6.88 5.84
C VAL A 131 -13.72 -7.75 4.85
N LEU A 132 -13.89 -7.49 3.54
CA LEU A 132 -13.01 -8.02 2.50
C LEU A 132 -11.89 -7.02 2.21
N THR A 133 -10.66 -7.54 2.08
CA THR A 133 -9.51 -6.74 1.62
C THR A 133 -8.75 -7.46 0.53
N HIS A 134 -8.06 -6.69 -0.32
CA HIS A 134 -7.27 -7.18 -1.44
C HIS A 134 -5.86 -6.60 -1.39
N CYS A 135 -4.85 -7.39 -1.74
CA CYS A 135 -3.43 -7.06 -1.64
C CYS A 135 -2.97 -6.90 -0.18
N ASN A 136 -2.01 -6.01 0.04
CA ASN A 136 -1.57 -5.66 1.38
C ASN A 136 -1.36 -4.15 1.48
N ALA A 137 -2.25 -3.50 2.21
CA ALA A 137 -2.20 -2.10 2.58
C ALA A 137 -2.13 -1.95 4.11
N GLY A 138 -1.26 -2.76 4.72
CA GLY A 138 -1.00 -2.82 6.15
C GLY A 138 0.31 -2.15 6.55
N ALA A 139 0.78 -2.48 7.76
CA ALA A 139 2.03 -1.97 8.32
C ALA A 139 3.23 -2.25 7.40
N LEU A 140 3.25 -3.41 6.74
CA LEU A 140 4.29 -3.79 5.78
C LEU A 140 4.35 -2.91 4.52
N ALA A 141 3.29 -2.17 4.22
CA ALA A 141 3.21 -1.27 3.07
C ALA A 141 3.51 0.20 3.40
N THR A 142 3.72 0.52 4.67
CA THR A 142 3.88 1.88 5.23
C THR A 142 5.07 1.91 6.18
N ALA A 143 5.31 3.03 6.86
CA ALA A 143 6.28 3.08 7.95
C ALA A 143 5.81 2.29 9.19
N GLY A 144 4.52 1.99 9.26
CA GLY A 144 3.87 1.24 10.32
C GLY A 144 2.37 1.53 10.38
N TYR A 145 1.57 0.67 11.00
CA TYR A 145 0.13 0.74 11.18
C TYR A 145 -0.71 0.36 9.94
N GLY A 146 -0.37 0.88 8.74
CA GLY A 146 -1.08 0.60 7.51
C GLY A 146 -2.27 1.52 7.24
N THR A 147 -2.76 1.51 6.01
CA THR A 147 -3.93 2.27 5.58
C THR A 147 -5.22 1.43 5.68
N ALA A 148 -5.50 0.52 4.75
CA ALA A 148 -6.68 -0.34 4.81
C ALA A 148 -6.68 -1.23 6.06
N LEU A 149 -5.57 -1.89 6.38
CA LEU A 149 -5.47 -2.66 7.61
C LEU A 149 -5.34 -1.77 8.85
N GLY A 150 -4.93 -0.51 8.68
CA GLY A 150 -5.00 0.52 9.72
C GLY A 150 -6.45 0.82 10.15
N VAL A 151 -7.39 0.84 9.20
CA VAL A 151 -8.83 0.97 9.50
C VAL A 151 -9.32 -0.21 10.34
N VAL A 152 -8.93 -1.43 9.96
CA VAL A 152 -9.26 -2.65 10.72
C VAL A 152 -8.69 -2.58 12.13
N ARG A 153 -7.40 -2.22 12.28
CA ARG A 153 -6.73 -2.06 13.58
C ARG A 153 -7.43 -1.04 14.45
N ALA A 154 -7.71 0.14 13.90
CA ALA A 154 -8.38 1.21 14.64
C ALA A 154 -9.79 0.80 15.09
N ALA A 155 -10.53 0.06 14.27
CA ALA A 155 -11.84 -0.46 14.65
C ALA A 155 -11.74 -1.46 15.82
N VAL A 156 -10.77 -2.38 15.78
CA VAL A 156 -10.52 -3.33 16.88
C VAL A 156 -10.02 -2.59 18.14
N GLU A 157 -9.12 -1.63 18.02
CA GLU A 157 -8.67 -0.77 19.12
C GLU A 157 -9.83 0.03 19.76
N ALA A 158 -10.85 0.38 18.97
CA ALA A 158 -12.08 1.02 19.44
C ALA A 158 -13.12 0.04 20.04
N GLY A 159 -12.77 -1.25 20.19
CA GLY A 159 -13.61 -2.28 20.79
C GLY A 159 -14.61 -2.93 19.84
N LYS A 160 -14.49 -2.73 18.51
CA LYS A 160 -15.34 -3.38 17.52
C LYS A 160 -14.86 -4.81 17.24
N THR A 161 -15.79 -5.69 16.89
CA THR A 161 -15.49 -7.07 16.48
C THR A 161 -15.38 -7.13 14.96
N ILE A 162 -14.18 -7.24 14.45
CA ILE A 162 -13.90 -7.24 13.00
C ILE A 162 -13.35 -8.61 12.59
N ALA A 163 -14.02 -9.26 11.63
CA ALA A 163 -13.51 -10.40 10.90
C ALA A 163 -13.04 -9.94 9.51
N VAL A 164 -11.88 -10.40 9.07
CA VAL A 164 -11.30 -10.01 7.78
C VAL A 164 -11.24 -11.21 6.85
N PHE A 165 -11.76 -11.06 5.65
CA PHE A 165 -11.43 -11.93 4.53
C PHE A 165 -10.33 -11.26 3.71
N ALA A 166 -9.28 -12.02 3.41
CA ALA A 166 -8.17 -11.54 2.59
C ALA A 166 -8.09 -12.36 1.31
N ASP A 167 -8.24 -11.70 0.17
CA ASP A 167 -7.90 -12.29 -1.13
C ASP A 167 -6.42 -12.66 -1.16
N GLU A 168 -6.05 -13.83 -1.69
CA GLU A 168 -4.65 -14.22 -1.82
C GLU A 168 -3.82 -13.27 -2.66
N THR A 169 -4.45 -12.57 -3.60
CA THR A 169 -3.88 -11.56 -4.50
C THR A 169 -2.83 -12.13 -5.44
N ARG A 170 -3.29 -12.88 -6.45
CA ARG A 170 -2.43 -13.29 -7.55
C ARG A 170 -1.92 -12.05 -8.32
N PRO A 171 -0.72 -12.12 -9.01
CA PRO A 171 0.19 -13.27 -9.02
C PRO A 171 1.18 -13.32 -7.85
N TYR A 172 1.46 -12.18 -7.16
CA TYR A 172 2.55 -12.08 -6.16
C TYR A 172 2.16 -12.53 -4.75
N LEU A 173 0.87 -12.82 -4.51
CA LEU A 173 0.31 -13.36 -3.28
C LEU A 173 0.48 -12.46 -2.03
N GLN A 174 0.36 -11.13 -2.20
CA GLN A 174 0.49 -10.19 -1.08
C GLN A 174 -0.58 -10.42 0.00
N GLY A 175 -1.80 -10.80 -0.38
CA GLY A 175 -2.85 -11.11 0.57
C GLY A 175 -2.52 -12.35 1.40
N ALA A 176 -2.13 -13.43 0.73
CA ALA A 176 -1.77 -14.68 1.41
C ALA A 176 -0.50 -14.56 2.26
N ARG A 177 0.54 -13.95 1.71
CA ARG A 177 1.87 -13.93 2.34
C ARG A 177 2.02 -12.84 3.38
N LEU A 178 1.39 -11.70 3.19
CA LEU A 178 1.64 -10.51 3.98
C LEU A 178 0.41 -10.09 4.80
N THR A 179 -0.77 -9.94 4.18
CA THR A 179 -1.98 -9.51 4.89
C THR A 179 -2.44 -10.52 5.93
N ALA A 180 -2.56 -11.79 5.54
CA ALA A 180 -2.94 -12.84 6.48
C ALA A 180 -1.91 -12.98 7.62
N TRP A 181 -0.62 -12.86 7.30
CA TRP A 181 0.44 -12.94 8.30
C TRP A 181 0.37 -11.79 9.30
N GLU A 182 0.30 -10.51 8.85
CA GLU A 182 0.34 -9.37 9.77
C GLU A 182 -0.94 -9.26 10.62
N LEU A 183 -2.11 -9.61 10.09
CA LEU A 183 -3.34 -9.65 10.87
C LEU A 183 -3.30 -10.76 11.94
N ALA A 184 -2.77 -11.94 11.59
CA ALA A 184 -2.57 -13.02 12.54
C ALA A 184 -1.58 -12.63 13.67
N GLN A 185 -0.49 -11.88 13.36
CA GLN A 185 0.43 -11.35 14.36
C GLN A 185 -0.25 -10.35 15.32
N ASP A 186 -1.25 -9.61 14.84
CA ASP A 186 -2.02 -8.68 15.68
C ASP A 186 -3.21 -9.35 16.40
N GLY A 187 -3.43 -10.67 16.22
CA GLY A 187 -4.53 -11.42 16.84
C GLY A 187 -5.91 -11.06 16.24
N ILE A 188 -5.94 -10.51 15.03
CA ILE A 188 -7.17 -10.15 14.32
C ILE A 188 -7.65 -11.36 13.52
N ASP A 189 -8.94 -11.69 13.64
CA ASP A 189 -9.56 -12.80 12.92
C ASP A 189 -9.45 -12.60 11.40
N VAL A 190 -8.75 -13.52 10.72
CA VAL A 190 -8.51 -13.45 9.29
C VAL A 190 -8.79 -14.78 8.61
N THR A 191 -9.59 -14.74 7.54
CA THR A 191 -9.87 -15.86 6.65
C THR A 191 -9.21 -15.58 5.30
N LEU A 192 -8.27 -16.43 4.89
CA LEU A 192 -7.66 -16.36 3.57
C LEU A 192 -8.55 -17.05 2.54
N ILE A 193 -8.78 -16.39 1.41
CA ILE A 193 -9.50 -16.94 0.25
C ILE A 193 -8.67 -16.75 -1.02
N THR A 194 -8.95 -17.56 -2.06
CA THR A 194 -8.42 -17.29 -3.39
C THR A 194 -9.23 -16.17 -4.06
N ASP A 195 -8.61 -15.41 -4.97
CA ASP A 195 -9.22 -14.22 -5.58
C ASP A 195 -10.57 -14.50 -6.24
N ASN A 196 -10.72 -15.70 -6.84
CA ASN A 196 -11.97 -16.12 -7.50
C ASN A 196 -13.09 -16.55 -6.53
N MET A 197 -12.79 -16.73 -5.24
CA MET A 197 -13.80 -17.06 -4.23
C MET A 197 -14.58 -15.83 -3.73
N ALA A 198 -14.07 -14.63 -3.94
CA ALA A 198 -14.73 -13.40 -3.49
C ALA A 198 -16.19 -13.34 -3.97
N GLY A 199 -16.46 -13.64 -5.26
CA GLY A 199 -17.81 -13.65 -5.82
C GLY A 199 -18.77 -14.61 -5.11
N HIS A 200 -18.30 -15.79 -4.70
CA HIS A 200 -19.09 -16.75 -3.93
C HIS A 200 -19.53 -16.18 -2.58
N PHE A 201 -18.60 -15.54 -1.84
CA PHE A 201 -18.90 -14.97 -0.54
C PHE A 201 -19.77 -13.69 -0.63
N PHE A 202 -19.65 -12.90 -1.70
CA PHE A 202 -20.58 -11.81 -1.99
C PHE A 202 -22.03 -12.33 -2.17
N GLN A 203 -22.22 -13.41 -2.93
CA GLN A 203 -23.53 -14.04 -3.09
C GLN A 203 -24.13 -14.52 -1.76
N GLN A 204 -23.29 -14.92 -0.80
CA GLN A 204 -23.72 -15.31 0.55
C GLN A 204 -23.97 -14.11 1.47
N GLN A 205 -23.87 -12.88 1.00
CA GLN A 205 -23.98 -11.65 1.79
C GLN A 205 -23.03 -11.64 3.00
N LYS A 206 -21.79 -12.11 2.79
CA LYS A 206 -20.82 -12.32 3.86
C LYS A 206 -20.13 -11.03 4.27
N PHE A 207 -20.04 -10.04 3.38
CA PHE A 207 -19.27 -8.82 3.60
C PHE A 207 -20.15 -7.62 3.91
N ASP A 208 -19.75 -6.86 4.94
CA ASP A 208 -20.36 -5.59 5.32
C ASP A 208 -19.63 -4.42 4.65
N ALA A 209 -18.35 -4.59 4.31
CA ALA A 209 -17.56 -3.59 3.59
C ALA A 209 -16.38 -4.23 2.85
N VAL A 210 -15.91 -3.54 1.82
CA VAL A 210 -14.58 -3.77 1.21
C VAL A 210 -13.69 -2.59 1.56
N ILE A 211 -12.45 -2.87 2.01
CA ILE A 211 -11.45 -1.83 2.28
C ILE A 211 -10.14 -2.21 1.62
N VAL A 212 -9.65 -1.36 0.72
CA VAL A 212 -8.39 -1.56 -0.01
C VAL A 212 -7.50 -0.33 0.10
N GLY A 213 -6.21 -0.49 -0.23
CA GLY A 213 -5.29 0.63 -0.39
C GLY A 213 -5.39 1.27 -1.77
N ALA A 214 -4.44 2.17 -2.06
CA ALA A 214 -4.24 2.73 -3.38
C ALA A 214 -2.75 2.92 -3.67
N ASP A 215 -2.36 2.69 -4.93
CA ASP A 215 -1.03 3.04 -5.44
C ASP A 215 -1.04 4.46 -6.03
N ARG A 216 -2.16 4.90 -6.62
CA ARG A 216 -2.40 6.26 -7.10
C ARG A 216 -3.89 6.57 -7.17
N ILE A 217 -4.27 7.80 -6.84
CA ILE A 217 -5.63 8.32 -6.95
C ILE A 217 -5.58 9.54 -7.87
N ALA A 218 -6.32 9.51 -8.98
CA ALA A 218 -6.44 10.63 -9.91
C ALA A 218 -7.31 11.76 -9.35
N ALA A 219 -7.27 12.93 -9.99
CA ALA A 219 -8.02 14.11 -9.56
C ALA A 219 -9.55 13.88 -9.50
N ASN A 220 -10.09 13.03 -10.38
CA ASN A 220 -11.51 12.65 -10.40
C ASN A 220 -11.89 11.53 -9.42
N GLY A 221 -10.93 10.99 -8.65
CA GLY A 221 -11.12 9.91 -7.70
C GLY A 221 -10.93 8.50 -8.28
N ASP A 222 -10.69 8.34 -9.58
CA ASP A 222 -10.32 7.04 -10.14
C ASP A 222 -9.05 6.55 -9.46
N THR A 223 -9.05 5.28 -9.07
CA THR A 223 -8.01 4.74 -8.20
C THR A 223 -7.31 3.55 -8.84
N ALA A 224 -6.00 3.67 -9.04
CA ALA A 224 -5.15 2.54 -9.39
C ALA A 224 -4.70 1.81 -8.12
N ASN A 225 -4.89 0.50 -8.10
CA ASN A 225 -4.42 -0.39 -7.04
C ASN A 225 -4.04 -1.74 -7.63
N LYS A 226 -3.57 -2.66 -6.79
CA LYS A 226 -3.14 -3.99 -7.18
C LYS A 226 -4.19 -4.68 -8.07
N ILE A 227 -3.72 -5.30 -9.18
CA ILE A 227 -4.57 -6.06 -10.12
C ILE A 227 -5.54 -6.96 -9.37
N GLY A 228 -6.82 -6.95 -9.77
CA GLY A 228 -7.94 -7.61 -9.09
C GLY A 228 -8.83 -6.66 -8.30
N THR A 229 -8.35 -5.48 -7.93
CA THR A 229 -9.13 -4.49 -7.16
C THR A 229 -10.40 -4.05 -7.90
N TYR A 230 -10.31 -3.82 -9.21
CA TYR A 230 -11.48 -3.50 -10.04
C TYR A 230 -12.53 -4.61 -10.02
N THR A 231 -12.10 -5.89 -10.08
CA THR A 231 -13.02 -7.03 -10.00
C THR A 231 -13.78 -7.02 -8.67
N VAL A 232 -13.09 -6.80 -7.56
CA VAL A 232 -13.73 -6.73 -6.24
C VAL A 232 -14.68 -5.54 -6.14
N ALA A 233 -14.31 -4.37 -6.69
CA ALA A 233 -15.17 -3.18 -6.71
C ALA A 233 -16.47 -3.41 -7.53
N VAL A 234 -16.38 -4.10 -8.67
CA VAL A 234 -17.56 -4.48 -9.47
C VAL A 234 -18.46 -5.43 -8.69
N LEU A 235 -17.90 -6.44 -8.02
CA LEU A 235 -18.67 -7.36 -7.17
C LEU A 235 -19.32 -6.63 -6.00
N ALA A 236 -18.60 -5.77 -5.30
CA ALA A 236 -19.13 -4.97 -4.20
C ALA A 236 -20.32 -4.12 -4.66
N ASN A 237 -20.19 -3.41 -5.79
CA ASN A 237 -21.28 -2.62 -6.36
C ASN A 237 -22.49 -3.47 -6.74
N ALA A 238 -22.29 -4.64 -7.37
CA ALA A 238 -23.36 -5.53 -7.77
C ALA A 238 -24.15 -6.12 -6.59
N HIS A 239 -23.51 -6.20 -5.40
CA HIS A 239 -24.13 -6.73 -4.18
C HIS A 239 -24.49 -5.63 -3.15
N GLY A 240 -24.36 -4.35 -3.51
CA GLY A 240 -24.69 -3.23 -2.62
C GLY A 240 -23.77 -3.09 -1.40
N VAL A 241 -22.56 -3.67 -1.46
CA VAL A 241 -21.57 -3.60 -0.40
C VAL A 241 -20.71 -2.34 -0.59
N PRO A 242 -20.52 -1.49 0.44
CA PRO A 242 -19.70 -0.30 0.33
C PRO A 242 -18.24 -0.67 0.06
N PHE A 243 -17.63 0.06 -0.90
CA PHE A 243 -16.24 -0.09 -1.31
C PHE A 243 -15.43 1.14 -0.90
N TYR A 244 -14.48 0.98 -0.01
CA TYR A 244 -13.65 2.04 0.54
C TYR A 244 -12.20 1.93 0.08
N VAL A 245 -11.62 3.07 -0.29
CA VAL A 245 -10.19 3.21 -0.58
C VAL A 245 -9.53 3.96 0.57
N ALA A 246 -8.51 3.40 1.18
CA ALA A 246 -7.78 4.00 2.30
C ALA A 246 -6.34 4.33 1.90
N ALA A 247 -6.01 5.61 1.79
CA ALA A 247 -4.69 6.08 1.36
C ALA A 247 -4.38 7.48 1.91
N PRO A 248 -3.10 7.81 2.18
CA PRO A 248 -2.74 9.16 2.57
C PRO A 248 -2.96 10.15 1.42
N ILE A 249 -3.20 11.41 1.76
CA ILE A 249 -3.43 12.46 0.75
C ILE A 249 -2.25 12.61 -0.22
N SER A 250 -1.04 12.19 0.16
CA SER A 250 0.14 12.16 -0.72
C SER A 250 0.04 11.16 -1.86
N THR A 251 -0.92 10.23 -1.81
CA THR A 251 -1.21 9.27 -2.90
C THR A 251 -2.12 9.88 -3.97
N VAL A 252 -2.76 11.03 -3.67
CA VAL A 252 -3.58 11.76 -4.64
C VAL A 252 -2.68 12.54 -5.59
N ASP A 253 -2.78 12.23 -6.86
CA ASP A 253 -2.06 12.87 -7.96
C ASP A 253 -3.01 13.78 -8.76
N ILE A 254 -3.07 15.06 -8.38
CA ILE A 254 -3.93 16.05 -9.02
C ILE A 254 -3.49 16.42 -10.45
N ALA A 255 -2.23 16.09 -10.82
CA ALA A 255 -1.75 16.29 -12.19
C ALA A 255 -2.27 15.20 -13.16
N THR A 256 -2.74 14.09 -12.63
CA THR A 256 -3.40 13.01 -13.38
C THR A 256 -4.91 13.24 -13.34
N PRO A 257 -5.55 13.63 -14.46
CA PRO A 257 -6.95 14.05 -14.45
C PRO A 257 -7.93 12.90 -14.14
N ASP A 258 -7.67 11.72 -14.70
CA ASP A 258 -8.53 10.53 -14.59
C ASP A 258 -7.73 9.23 -14.66
N GLY A 259 -8.42 8.11 -14.53
CA GLY A 259 -7.82 6.78 -14.53
C GLY A 259 -7.18 6.37 -15.85
N ALA A 260 -7.62 6.92 -16.99
CA ALA A 260 -7.04 6.60 -18.30
C ALA A 260 -5.62 7.17 -18.47
N ALA A 261 -5.33 8.25 -17.71
CA ALA A 261 -4.00 8.88 -17.70
C ALA A 261 -3.02 8.21 -16.73
N ILE A 262 -3.46 7.24 -15.91
CA ILE A 262 -2.58 6.53 -14.99
C ILE A 262 -1.75 5.48 -15.74
N PRO A 263 -0.40 5.56 -15.72
CA PRO A 263 0.44 4.55 -16.34
C PRO A 263 0.39 3.23 -15.55
N ILE A 264 0.09 2.14 -16.25
CA ILE A 264 0.03 0.80 -15.66
C ILE A 264 1.31 0.04 -15.98
N GLU A 265 2.05 -0.35 -14.94
CA GLU A 265 3.28 -1.15 -15.03
C GLU A 265 2.96 -2.57 -15.50
N GLU A 266 3.66 -3.03 -16.55
CA GLU A 266 3.67 -4.44 -16.96
C GLU A 266 4.89 -5.11 -16.30
N ARG A 267 4.66 -6.18 -15.53
CA ARG A 267 5.70 -6.85 -14.75
C ARG A 267 6.14 -8.18 -15.36
N SER A 268 7.11 -8.83 -14.72
CA SER A 268 7.67 -10.08 -15.22
C SER A 268 6.62 -11.16 -15.35
N ALA A 269 6.56 -11.81 -16.50
CA ALA A 269 5.76 -13.02 -16.75
C ALA A 269 6.02 -14.13 -15.72
N ARG A 270 7.23 -14.17 -15.15
CA ARG A 270 7.63 -15.16 -14.16
C ARG A 270 6.70 -15.17 -12.93
N GLU A 271 6.25 -14.00 -12.49
CA GLU A 271 5.32 -13.90 -11.34
C GLU A 271 3.98 -14.61 -11.63
N VAL A 272 3.55 -14.68 -12.89
CA VAL A 272 2.30 -15.35 -13.30
C VAL A 272 2.50 -16.85 -13.46
N VAL A 273 3.61 -17.28 -14.08
CA VAL A 273 3.84 -18.68 -14.44
C VAL A 273 4.52 -19.52 -13.37
N GLU A 274 4.95 -18.89 -12.25
CA GLU A 274 5.60 -19.59 -11.14
C GLU A 274 4.93 -19.23 -9.81
N ILE A 275 4.91 -20.17 -8.88
CA ILE A 275 4.57 -19.94 -7.47
C ILE A 275 5.67 -20.56 -6.60
N GLY A 276 6.30 -19.72 -5.78
CA GLY A 276 7.39 -20.18 -4.88
C GLY A 276 8.56 -20.83 -5.62
N GLY A 277 8.84 -20.40 -6.85
CA GLY A 277 9.88 -20.96 -7.71
C GLY A 277 9.46 -22.21 -8.49
N THR A 278 8.23 -22.70 -8.30
CA THR A 278 7.69 -23.85 -9.01
C THR A 278 6.87 -23.40 -10.22
N PRO A 279 7.22 -23.83 -11.45
CA PRO A 279 6.43 -23.52 -12.64
C PRO A 279 5.01 -24.14 -12.54
N ILE A 280 3.98 -23.34 -12.88
CA ILE A 280 2.57 -23.75 -12.88
C ILE A 280 1.92 -23.66 -14.26
N ALA A 281 2.65 -23.19 -15.27
CA ALA A 281 2.16 -23.08 -16.63
C ALA A 281 3.11 -23.76 -17.62
N PRO A 282 2.62 -24.22 -18.79
CA PRO A 282 3.47 -24.77 -19.83
C PRO A 282 4.48 -23.73 -20.36
N LYS A 283 5.66 -24.18 -20.76
CA LYS A 283 6.65 -23.31 -21.42
C LYS A 283 6.11 -22.78 -22.75
N GLY A 284 6.35 -21.49 -23.02
CA GLY A 284 6.02 -20.86 -24.30
C GLY A 284 4.61 -20.30 -24.42
N VAL A 285 3.76 -20.39 -23.38
CA VAL A 285 2.47 -19.67 -23.40
C VAL A 285 2.70 -18.16 -23.28
N ALA A 286 1.91 -17.38 -24.01
CA ALA A 286 1.93 -15.93 -23.90
C ALA A 286 1.37 -15.50 -22.54
N VAL A 287 1.99 -14.52 -21.92
CA VAL A 287 1.61 -14.01 -20.58
C VAL A 287 1.46 -12.50 -20.64
N ARG A 288 0.43 -11.99 -19.97
CA ARG A 288 0.26 -10.57 -19.66
C ARG A 288 0.23 -10.41 -18.15
N HIS A 289 0.89 -9.37 -17.64
CA HIS A 289 0.94 -9.11 -16.22
C HIS A 289 0.87 -7.61 -15.92
N PRO A 290 -0.28 -6.94 -16.14
CA PRO A 290 -0.48 -5.62 -15.58
C PRO A 290 -0.44 -5.71 -14.06
N ALA A 291 0.40 -4.90 -13.42
CA ALA A 291 0.59 -4.96 -11.97
C ALA A 291 -0.60 -4.37 -11.21
N PHE A 292 -1.34 -3.46 -11.85
CA PHE A 292 -2.43 -2.68 -11.27
C PHE A 292 -3.61 -2.69 -12.23
N ASP A 293 -4.80 -2.42 -11.70
CA ASP A 293 -5.98 -2.03 -12.45
C ASP A 293 -6.55 -0.71 -11.90
N VAL A 294 -7.42 -0.08 -12.67
CA VAL A 294 -8.07 1.18 -12.30
C VAL A 294 -9.51 0.93 -11.94
N THR A 295 -9.88 1.28 -10.72
CA THR A 295 -11.26 1.30 -10.25
C THR A 295 -11.85 2.68 -10.51
N PRO A 296 -12.89 2.80 -11.37
CA PRO A 296 -13.57 4.06 -11.59
C PRO A 296 -14.21 4.63 -10.32
N ALA A 297 -14.12 5.93 -10.14
CA ALA A 297 -14.65 6.67 -8.99
C ALA A 297 -16.12 6.34 -8.66
N ARG A 298 -16.95 6.06 -9.66
CA ARG A 298 -18.37 5.66 -9.50
C ARG A 298 -18.58 4.34 -8.75
N LEU A 299 -17.56 3.49 -8.63
CA LEU A 299 -17.59 2.25 -7.86
C LEU A 299 -17.04 2.42 -6.43
N ILE A 300 -16.52 3.59 -6.10
CA ILE A 300 -15.92 3.88 -4.80
C ILE A 300 -16.93 4.63 -3.94
N THR A 301 -17.27 4.08 -2.78
CA THR A 301 -18.23 4.69 -1.84
C THR A 301 -17.62 5.87 -1.11
N ALA A 302 -16.35 5.74 -0.68
CA ALA A 302 -15.58 6.83 -0.09
C ALA A 302 -14.08 6.56 -0.18
N ILE A 303 -13.30 7.65 -0.19
CA ILE A 303 -11.84 7.62 -0.05
C ILE A 303 -11.49 8.14 1.35
N ILE A 304 -10.87 7.30 2.15
CA ILE A 304 -10.47 7.58 3.52
C ILE A 304 -9.04 8.08 3.51
N THR A 305 -8.85 9.35 3.87
CA THR A 305 -7.52 9.97 3.89
C THR A 305 -7.11 10.35 5.32
N ASP A 306 -5.87 10.73 5.50
CA ASP A 306 -5.36 11.29 6.74
C ASP A 306 -5.94 12.67 7.10
N ARG A 307 -6.77 13.24 6.21
CA ARG A 307 -7.46 14.53 6.40
C ARG A 307 -8.98 14.41 6.48
N GLY A 308 -9.50 13.20 6.45
CA GLY A 308 -10.93 12.92 6.51
C GLY A 308 -11.41 11.98 5.42
N VAL A 309 -12.72 11.75 5.42
CA VAL A 309 -13.41 10.88 4.47
C VAL A 309 -13.93 11.73 3.31
N LEU A 310 -13.40 11.47 2.12
CA LEU A 310 -13.85 12.09 0.88
C LEU A 310 -15.01 11.28 0.29
N ARG A 311 -16.03 11.98 -0.19
CA ARG A 311 -17.21 11.40 -0.83
C ARG A 311 -17.43 12.00 -2.22
N PRO A 312 -18.13 11.31 -3.13
CA PRO A 312 -18.50 11.89 -4.42
C PRO A 312 -19.30 13.20 -4.28
N PRO A 313 -19.13 14.15 -5.17
CA PRO A 313 -18.21 14.14 -6.31
C PRO A 313 -16.75 14.37 -5.88
N TYR A 314 -15.85 13.47 -6.31
CA TYR A 314 -14.48 13.43 -5.80
C TYR A 314 -13.61 14.59 -6.26
N GLU A 315 -13.85 15.14 -7.45
CA GLU A 315 -13.12 16.34 -7.92
C GLU A 315 -13.26 17.52 -6.95
N GLU A 316 -14.44 17.69 -6.37
CA GLU A 316 -14.72 18.74 -5.41
C GLU A 316 -14.11 18.42 -4.04
N SER A 317 -14.34 17.20 -3.53
CA SER A 317 -13.86 16.79 -2.20
C SER A 317 -12.33 16.68 -2.13
N VAL A 318 -11.67 16.22 -3.19
CA VAL A 318 -10.20 16.22 -3.32
C VAL A 318 -9.66 17.64 -3.34
N ARG A 319 -10.25 18.53 -4.17
CA ARG A 319 -9.83 19.93 -4.27
C ARG A 319 -10.00 20.64 -2.94
N SER A 320 -11.14 20.45 -2.26
CA SER A 320 -11.43 21.05 -0.97
C SER A 320 -10.41 20.67 0.10
N VAL A 321 -10.07 19.38 0.21
CA VAL A 321 -9.13 18.91 1.23
C VAL A 321 -7.69 19.35 0.96
N LEU A 322 -7.33 19.56 -0.30
CA LEU A 322 -6.00 20.07 -0.67
C LEU A 322 -5.87 21.58 -0.46
N SER A 323 -6.96 22.34 -0.66
CA SER A 323 -6.97 23.80 -0.44
C SER A 323 -7.04 24.21 1.04
N SER A 324 -7.52 23.35 1.92
CA SER A 324 -7.52 23.56 3.38
C SER A 324 -6.11 23.55 4.03
N ARG A 325 -5.07 23.75 3.23
CA ARG A 325 -3.64 23.86 3.59
C ARG A 325 -3.22 25.33 3.89
N ALA A 326 -4.11 26.20 4.26
CA ALA A 326 -3.71 27.55 4.71
C ALA A 326 -3.63 27.62 6.25
#